data_6d53874c46ededb7aa5c33e75f461960
#
_entry.id   6d53874c46ededb7aa5c33e75f461960
#
_cell.length_a   1.000
_cell.length_b   1.000
_cell.length_c   1.000
_cell.angle_alpha   90.00
_cell.angle_beta   90.00
_cell.angle_gamma   90.00
#
_symmetry.space_group_name_H-M   'P 1'
#
loop_
_entity.id
_entity.type
_entity.pdbx_description
1 polymer ?
#
loop_
_entity_poly.entity_id
_entity_poly.type
_entity_poly.pdbx_seq_one_letter_code
_entity_poly.pdbx_strand_id
1 'polypeptide(L)'
;MNMSALFMTQFRKVLSIQAGQPTSDGAGVRLTRVFGGLGVEQFDPFLMLDEFGSDKPDDYIAGFPPHPHRGFETVTYMLEGRMRHEDHMGNVGLLQSGGVQWMTAARGIIHSEMPEQEEGVMRGFQLWLNLPGKNKLMDASYQDIQPENIPRLTTAAGVDVVVIAGRFDDGQIQQDGAVQRPDTEPQYFDFHLPADRSISPRIPTGHRALLYVYEGSIEVGGCPQTVAASRLVRLGDEGELHISSAGGARVLLIAGKPLREPVVQYGPFVMNTREEIEQALRDFRDDRLTA
;
A
#
# COMPACT_ATOMS: atom_id res chain seq x y z
N MET A 1 23.23 -18.47 -41.79
CA MET A 1 21.80 -18.29 -41.40
C MET A 1 21.76 -17.79 -39.99
N ASN A 2 21.57 -16.48 -39.83
CA ASN A 2 21.53 -15.84 -38.55
C ASN A 2 20.07 -15.86 -38.05
N MET A 3 19.71 -16.82 -37.23
CA MET A 3 18.43 -16.82 -36.53
C MET A 3 18.54 -15.85 -35.36
N SER A 4 18.30 -14.58 -35.62
CA SER A 4 17.93 -13.63 -34.53
C SER A 4 16.56 -14.09 -34.01
N ALA A 5 16.55 -14.84 -32.91
CA ALA A 5 15.34 -15.07 -32.17
C ALA A 5 14.82 -13.69 -31.74
N LEU A 6 13.72 -13.25 -32.35
CA LEU A 6 12.93 -12.15 -31.81
C LEU A 6 12.47 -12.60 -30.42
N PHE A 7 13.16 -12.14 -29.36
CA PHE A 7 12.63 -12.21 -28.02
C PHE A 7 11.41 -11.30 -28.00
N MET A 8 10.22 -11.88 -28.19
CA MET A 8 8.98 -11.14 -27.94
C MET A 8 8.99 -10.76 -26.45
N THR A 9 8.90 -9.49 -26.15
CA THR A 9 8.75 -9.01 -24.79
C THR A 9 7.54 -9.71 -24.15
N GLN A 10 7.79 -10.50 -23.11
CA GLN A 10 6.73 -11.15 -22.37
C GLN A 10 6.26 -10.22 -21.26
N PHE A 11 5.08 -9.67 -21.41
CA PHE A 11 4.46 -8.85 -20.38
C PHE A 11 3.94 -9.68 -19.20
N ARG A 12 3.94 -9.09 -18.01
CA ARG A 12 3.23 -9.64 -16.85
C ARG A 12 1.76 -9.81 -17.20
N LYS A 13 1.25 -11.02 -17.03
CA LYS A 13 -0.15 -11.33 -17.33
C LYS A 13 -1.07 -10.59 -16.35
N VAL A 14 -2.11 -9.91 -16.87
CA VAL A 14 -3.21 -9.42 -16.04
C VAL A 14 -4.05 -10.62 -15.60
N LEU A 15 -4.09 -10.88 -14.29
CA LEU A 15 -4.81 -12.01 -13.68
C LEU A 15 -6.25 -11.65 -13.34
N SER A 16 -6.49 -10.42 -12.88
CA SER A 16 -7.82 -9.89 -12.62
C SER A 16 -7.82 -8.36 -12.63
N ILE A 17 -8.98 -7.80 -12.95
CA ILE A 17 -9.30 -6.38 -12.80
C ILE A 17 -10.56 -6.32 -11.96
N GLN A 18 -10.53 -5.65 -10.80
CA GLN A 18 -11.66 -5.58 -9.88
C GLN A 18 -11.91 -4.16 -9.40
N ALA A 19 -13.16 -3.85 -9.07
CA ALA A 19 -13.54 -2.59 -8.45
C ALA A 19 -13.29 -2.65 -6.95
N GLY A 20 -12.86 -1.53 -6.37
CA GLY A 20 -12.94 -1.33 -4.94
C GLY A 20 -14.40 -1.34 -4.45
N GLN A 21 -14.60 -1.65 -3.18
CA GLN A 21 -15.93 -1.73 -2.56
C GLN A 21 -16.11 -0.56 -1.57
N PRO A 22 -17.14 0.29 -1.74
CA PRO A 22 -17.45 1.31 -0.75
C PRO A 22 -17.75 0.67 0.61
N THR A 23 -17.15 1.22 1.65
CA THR A 23 -17.34 0.77 3.03
C THR A 23 -17.08 1.92 4.00
N SER A 24 -17.08 1.63 5.30
CA SER A 24 -16.64 2.54 6.35
C SER A 24 -15.81 1.80 7.38
N ASP A 25 -14.88 2.50 8.01
CA ASP A 25 -14.06 1.97 9.11
C ASP A 25 -13.84 3.05 10.19
N GLY A 26 -13.13 2.71 11.27
CA GLY A 26 -12.94 3.62 12.39
C GLY A 26 -14.27 4.04 13.03
N ALA A 27 -14.43 5.31 13.33
CA ALA A 27 -15.69 5.85 13.89
C ALA A 27 -16.70 6.27 12.80
N GLY A 28 -16.60 5.69 11.60
CA GLY A 28 -17.51 5.95 10.49
C GLY A 28 -16.86 6.66 9.30
N VAL A 29 -15.54 6.66 9.21
CA VAL A 29 -14.81 7.20 8.05
C VAL A 29 -15.21 6.43 6.80
N ARG A 30 -15.70 7.15 5.78
CA ARG A 30 -16.06 6.57 4.49
C ARG A 30 -14.81 6.30 3.68
N LEU A 31 -14.72 5.11 3.11
CA LEU A 31 -13.58 4.67 2.31
C LEU A 31 -13.98 3.66 1.23
N THR A 32 -13.07 3.41 0.33
CA THR A 32 -13.16 2.33 -0.66
C THR A 32 -12.14 1.26 -0.29
N ARG A 33 -12.61 0.07 0.09
CA ARG A 33 -11.74 -1.10 0.25
C ARG A 33 -11.36 -1.64 -1.10
N VAL A 34 -10.10 -1.45 -1.47
CA VAL A 34 -9.56 -1.89 -2.77
C VAL A 34 -9.35 -3.39 -2.78
N PHE A 35 -8.79 -3.92 -1.70
CA PHE A 35 -8.73 -5.36 -1.38
C PHE A 35 -8.55 -5.57 0.11
N GLY A 36 -8.87 -6.77 0.60
CA GLY A 36 -8.73 -7.18 2.00
C GLY A 36 -9.79 -8.20 2.41
N GLY A 37 -9.60 -8.84 3.56
CA GLY A 37 -10.53 -9.84 4.09
C GLY A 37 -10.36 -11.24 3.47
N LEU A 38 -11.44 -11.86 3.01
CA LEU A 38 -11.39 -13.23 2.47
C LEU A 38 -10.51 -13.32 1.22
N GLY A 39 -9.68 -14.36 1.14
CA GLY A 39 -8.80 -14.61 -0.01
C GLY A 39 -7.57 -13.71 -0.05
N VAL A 40 -7.15 -13.19 1.10
CA VAL A 40 -5.98 -12.33 1.23
C VAL A 40 -4.68 -13.01 0.76
N GLU A 41 -4.60 -14.32 0.76
CA GLU A 41 -3.44 -15.10 0.32
C GLU A 41 -3.03 -14.81 -1.14
N GLN A 42 -3.99 -14.38 -1.97
CA GLN A 42 -3.69 -14.00 -3.35
C GLN A 42 -2.93 -12.67 -3.46
N PHE A 43 -2.86 -11.89 -2.37
CA PHE A 43 -2.17 -10.59 -2.29
C PHE A 43 -0.89 -10.65 -1.45
N ASP A 44 -0.57 -11.82 -0.84
CA ASP A 44 0.64 -11.99 -0.02
C ASP A 44 1.87 -11.32 -0.66
N PRO A 45 2.60 -10.41 0.04
CA PRO A 45 2.55 -10.16 1.48
C PRO A 45 1.56 -9.06 1.93
N PHE A 46 0.70 -8.55 1.05
CA PHE A 46 -0.25 -7.48 1.36
C PHE A 46 -1.55 -8.06 1.93
N LEU A 47 -2.11 -7.38 2.94
CA LEU A 47 -3.30 -7.83 3.65
C LEU A 47 -4.54 -7.00 3.28
N MET A 48 -4.36 -5.70 3.05
CA MET A 48 -5.45 -4.78 2.78
C MET A 48 -4.93 -3.50 2.13
N LEU A 49 -5.73 -2.92 1.26
CA LEU A 49 -5.59 -1.54 0.79
C LEU A 49 -6.93 -0.85 0.85
N ASP A 50 -6.99 0.28 1.55
CA ASP A 50 -8.13 1.18 1.58
C ASP A 50 -7.74 2.53 0.97
N GLU A 51 -8.62 3.10 0.15
CA GLU A 51 -8.59 4.49 -0.26
C GLU A 51 -9.64 5.24 0.56
N PHE A 52 -9.21 6.21 1.36
CA PHE A 52 -10.11 7.16 1.99
C PHE A 52 -10.02 8.51 1.28
N GLY A 53 -11.15 9.20 1.14
CA GLY A 53 -11.15 10.50 0.48
C GLY A 53 -12.53 11.11 0.40
N SER A 54 -12.65 12.34 0.93
CA SER A 54 -13.84 13.15 0.83
C SER A 54 -13.50 14.64 0.99
N ASP A 55 -14.30 15.50 0.39
CA ASP A 55 -14.36 16.94 0.62
C ASP A 55 -15.40 17.33 1.68
N LYS A 56 -16.11 16.32 2.24
CA LYS A 56 -17.15 16.51 3.25
C LYS A 56 -16.61 16.10 4.62
N PRO A 57 -16.46 17.02 5.57
CA PRO A 57 -15.95 16.70 6.90
C PRO A 57 -16.68 15.56 7.60
N ASP A 58 -18.01 15.47 7.48
CA ASP A 58 -18.80 14.38 8.08
C ASP A 58 -18.38 12.97 7.65
N ASP A 59 -17.70 12.85 6.51
CA ASP A 59 -17.24 11.56 5.99
C ASP A 59 -15.92 11.10 6.63
N TYR A 60 -15.16 12.01 7.28
CA TYR A 60 -13.82 11.68 7.81
C TYR A 60 -13.53 12.21 9.21
N ILE A 61 -14.24 13.27 9.69
CA ILE A 61 -13.86 13.98 10.92
C ILE A 61 -13.84 13.10 12.17
N ALA A 62 -14.63 12.01 12.17
CA ALA A 62 -14.68 11.06 13.28
C ALA A 62 -13.37 10.28 13.46
N GLY A 63 -12.57 10.16 12.40
CA GLY A 63 -11.26 9.53 12.41
C GLY A 63 -11.25 8.09 12.85
N PHE A 64 -10.09 7.64 13.30
CA PHE A 64 -9.85 6.31 13.84
C PHE A 64 -9.42 6.45 15.32
N PRO A 65 -10.40 6.41 16.26
CA PRO A 65 -10.12 6.47 17.69
C PRO A 65 -9.19 5.35 18.15
N PRO A 66 -8.67 5.38 19.40
CA PRO A 66 -7.73 4.39 19.88
C PRO A 66 -8.16 2.95 19.59
N HIS A 67 -7.33 2.23 18.85
CA HIS A 67 -7.56 0.85 18.45
C HIS A 67 -6.24 0.07 18.40
N PRO A 68 -6.28 -1.26 18.63
CA PRO A 68 -5.07 -2.09 18.67
C PRO A 68 -4.68 -2.60 17.29
N HIS A 69 -3.40 -2.99 17.14
CA HIS A 69 -2.90 -3.84 16.06
C HIS A 69 -1.84 -4.80 16.59
N ARG A 70 -1.75 -6.01 15.97
CA ARG A 70 -0.65 -6.97 16.20
C ARG A 70 -0.35 -7.78 14.95
N GLY A 71 0.95 -7.95 14.66
CA GLY A 71 1.47 -8.96 13.73
C GLY A 71 1.67 -8.49 12.28
N PHE A 72 1.56 -7.20 12.00
CA PHE A 72 1.74 -6.65 10.65
C PHE A 72 2.19 -5.18 10.70
N GLU A 73 2.34 -4.56 9.53
CA GLU A 73 2.67 -3.15 9.36
C GLU A 73 1.49 -2.41 8.70
N THR A 74 1.27 -1.16 9.12
CA THR A 74 0.37 -0.23 8.43
C THR A 74 1.18 0.87 7.75
N VAL A 75 0.74 1.27 6.56
CA VAL A 75 1.36 2.35 5.80
C VAL A 75 0.27 3.32 5.38
N THR A 76 0.26 4.49 6.01
CA THR A 76 -0.64 5.58 5.65
C THR A 76 0.08 6.53 4.70
N TYR A 77 -0.43 6.71 3.49
CA TYR A 77 0.07 7.67 2.51
C TYR A 77 -0.97 8.76 2.29
N MET A 78 -0.65 9.97 2.72
CA MET A 78 -1.55 11.12 2.57
C MET A 78 -1.35 11.76 1.19
N LEU A 79 -2.40 11.80 0.38
CA LEU A 79 -2.41 12.59 -0.85
C LEU A 79 -2.75 14.05 -0.55
N GLU A 80 -3.75 14.29 0.30
CA GLU A 80 -4.23 15.62 0.67
C GLU A 80 -4.79 15.61 2.09
N GLY A 81 -4.59 16.71 2.81
CA GLY A 81 -5.05 16.87 4.19
C GLY A 81 -3.97 16.61 5.23
N ARG A 82 -4.41 16.54 6.49
CA ARG A 82 -3.54 16.34 7.66
C ARG A 82 -4.19 15.38 8.64
N MET A 83 -3.36 14.49 9.19
CA MET A 83 -3.77 13.50 10.16
C MET A 83 -2.79 13.50 11.34
N ARG A 84 -3.31 13.47 12.54
CA ARG A 84 -2.55 13.32 13.77
C ARG A 84 -2.61 11.86 14.22
N HIS A 85 -1.46 11.29 14.42
CA HIS A 85 -1.27 9.97 14.99
C HIS A 85 -0.81 10.07 16.43
N GLU A 86 -1.37 9.26 17.30
CA GLU A 86 -0.92 9.11 18.70
C GLU A 86 -0.90 7.62 19.06
N ASP A 87 0.08 7.20 19.86
CA ASP A 87 0.17 5.84 20.35
C ASP A 87 0.17 5.74 21.87
N HIS A 88 0.02 4.50 22.37
CA HIS A 88 -0.01 4.20 23.80
C HIS A 88 1.31 4.53 24.55
N MET A 89 2.41 4.75 23.85
CA MET A 89 3.71 5.13 24.41
C MET A 89 3.83 6.67 24.56
N GLY A 90 2.82 7.43 24.12
CA GLY A 90 2.81 8.88 24.15
C GLY A 90 3.54 9.53 22.97
N ASN A 91 3.86 8.76 21.94
CA ASN A 91 4.39 9.34 20.72
C ASN A 91 3.26 10.03 19.96
N VAL A 92 3.57 11.19 19.37
CA VAL A 92 2.66 11.99 18.57
C VAL A 92 3.34 12.31 17.24
N GLY A 93 2.67 11.99 16.15
CA GLY A 93 3.11 12.33 14.81
C GLY A 93 2.07 13.16 14.07
N LEU A 94 2.53 14.06 13.20
CA LEU A 94 1.68 14.81 12.29
C LEU A 94 2.02 14.41 10.85
N LEU A 95 1.06 13.79 10.19
CA LEU A 95 1.14 13.39 8.81
C LEU A 95 0.42 14.41 7.95
N GLN A 96 1.13 14.99 6.98
CA GLN A 96 0.61 16.01 6.07
C GLN A 96 0.61 15.53 4.62
N SER A 97 -0.03 16.32 3.74
CA SER A 97 -0.13 16.02 2.30
C SER A 97 1.23 15.63 1.70
N GLY A 98 1.27 14.50 1.03
CA GLY A 98 2.47 13.90 0.43
C GLY A 98 3.36 13.14 1.39
N GLY A 99 3.05 13.11 2.69
CA GLY A 99 3.79 12.37 3.72
C GLY A 99 3.35 10.90 3.83
N VAL A 100 4.18 10.10 4.48
CA VAL A 100 3.93 8.68 4.74
C VAL A 100 4.21 8.38 6.21
N GLN A 101 3.30 7.67 6.87
CA GLN A 101 3.58 7.02 8.13
C GLN A 101 3.71 5.52 7.90
N TRP A 102 4.84 4.95 8.31
CA TRP A 102 5.09 3.52 8.29
C TRP A 102 5.19 3.00 9.71
N MET A 103 4.18 2.25 10.14
CA MET A 103 4.10 1.70 11.49
C MET A 103 4.24 0.18 11.45
N THR A 104 5.17 -0.34 12.23
CA THR A 104 5.33 -1.76 12.51
C THR A 104 4.63 -2.08 13.81
N ALA A 105 3.43 -2.67 13.76
CA ALA A 105 2.66 -3.02 14.96
C ALA A 105 3.27 -4.19 15.73
N ALA A 106 3.86 -5.16 15.03
CA ALA A 106 4.59 -6.30 15.58
C ALA A 106 3.88 -6.95 16.79
N ARG A 107 4.51 -6.94 18.02
CA ARG A 107 3.91 -7.56 19.21
C ARG A 107 2.61 -6.92 19.67
N GLY A 108 2.44 -5.64 19.37
CA GLY A 108 1.22 -4.91 19.68
C GLY A 108 1.44 -3.40 19.79
N ILE A 109 0.50 -2.66 19.28
CA ILE A 109 0.38 -1.21 19.44
C ILE A 109 -1.08 -0.85 19.65
N ILE A 110 -1.34 0.20 20.41
CA ILE A 110 -2.65 0.87 20.48
C ILE A 110 -2.40 2.29 20.01
N HIS A 111 -3.09 2.71 18.96
CA HIS A 111 -2.93 4.02 18.36
C HIS A 111 -4.25 4.64 17.92
N SER A 112 -4.21 5.92 17.61
CA SER A 112 -5.31 6.66 17.01
C SER A 112 -4.79 7.48 15.82
N GLU A 113 -5.65 7.66 14.83
CA GLU A 113 -5.41 8.47 13.63
C GLU A 113 -6.57 9.45 13.48
N MET A 114 -6.33 10.70 13.84
CA MET A 114 -7.38 11.72 13.89
C MET A 114 -7.13 12.83 12.86
N PRO A 115 -8.13 13.27 12.11
CA PRO A 115 -8.00 14.44 11.24
C PRO A 115 -7.53 15.67 12.01
N GLU A 116 -6.56 16.39 11.45
CA GLU A 116 -6.05 17.68 11.97
C GLU A 116 -6.62 18.86 11.18
N GLN A 117 -7.83 18.71 10.64
CA GLN A 117 -8.55 19.71 9.86
C GLN A 117 -10.05 19.59 10.11
N GLU A 118 -10.74 20.74 10.07
CA GLU A 118 -12.19 20.81 10.24
C GLU A 118 -12.93 20.94 8.90
N GLU A 119 -12.22 21.30 7.83
CA GLU A 119 -12.73 21.47 6.47
C GLU A 119 -11.67 21.14 5.42
N GLY A 120 -12.08 21.07 4.16
CA GLY A 120 -11.22 20.75 3.02
C GLY A 120 -11.17 19.26 2.70
N VAL A 121 -10.39 18.92 1.69
CA VAL A 121 -10.21 17.54 1.26
C VAL A 121 -9.28 16.80 2.22
N MET A 122 -9.69 15.59 2.61
CA MET A 122 -8.80 14.62 3.21
C MET A 122 -8.79 13.37 2.33
N ARG A 123 -7.63 12.99 1.80
CA ARG A 123 -7.49 11.87 0.87
C ARG A 123 -6.16 11.14 1.06
N GLY A 124 -6.20 9.83 1.02
CA GLY A 124 -5.01 9.00 1.14
C GLY A 124 -5.29 7.52 1.04
N PHE A 125 -4.28 6.74 1.38
CA PHE A 125 -4.33 5.29 1.34
C PHE A 125 -3.83 4.71 2.65
N GLN A 126 -4.46 3.60 3.07
CA GLN A 126 -4.02 2.75 4.15
C GLN A 126 -3.69 1.37 3.59
N LEU A 127 -2.41 1.03 3.56
CA LEU A 127 -1.93 -0.28 3.16
C LEU A 127 -1.55 -1.10 4.38
N TRP A 128 -1.98 -2.35 4.46
CA TRP A 128 -1.52 -3.32 5.44
C TRP A 128 -0.56 -4.30 4.78
N LEU A 129 0.64 -4.43 5.36
CA LEU A 129 1.71 -5.30 4.92
C LEU A 129 2.02 -6.33 6.01
N ASN A 130 1.98 -7.60 5.67
CA ASN A 130 2.21 -8.67 6.62
C ASN A 130 3.69 -8.74 7.06
N LEU A 131 3.91 -9.19 8.27
CA LEU A 131 5.23 -9.56 8.79
C LEU A 131 5.42 -11.08 8.73
N PRO A 132 6.65 -11.56 8.48
CA PRO A 132 6.95 -12.98 8.67
C PRO A 132 6.78 -13.39 10.14
N GLY A 133 6.40 -14.61 10.39
CA GLY A 133 6.11 -15.14 11.73
C GLY A 133 7.21 -14.83 12.75
N LYS A 134 8.49 -14.94 12.32
CA LYS A 134 9.66 -14.61 13.16
C LYS A 134 9.68 -13.17 13.71
N ASN A 135 9.00 -12.23 13.02
CA ASN A 135 9.02 -10.80 13.34
C ASN A 135 7.70 -10.32 13.98
N LYS A 136 6.66 -11.16 14.03
CA LYS A 136 5.34 -10.74 14.53
C LYS A 136 5.31 -10.34 16.01
N LEU A 137 6.29 -10.78 16.79
CA LEU A 137 6.42 -10.46 18.22
C LEU A 137 7.64 -9.58 18.56
N MET A 138 8.27 -8.95 17.55
CA MET A 138 9.30 -7.94 17.78
C MET A 138 8.71 -6.65 18.39
N ASP A 139 9.54 -5.70 18.78
CA ASP A 139 9.08 -4.43 19.30
C ASP A 139 8.36 -3.60 18.24
N ALA A 140 7.28 -2.92 18.64
CA ALA A 140 6.58 -1.99 17.79
C ALA A 140 7.44 -0.76 17.49
N SER A 141 7.28 -0.21 16.30
CA SER A 141 8.00 1.00 15.87
C SER A 141 7.24 1.73 14.77
N TYR A 142 7.52 3.03 14.56
CA TYR A 142 6.99 3.74 13.42
C TYR A 142 7.95 4.84 12.94
N GLN A 143 7.72 5.29 11.72
CA GLN A 143 8.44 6.37 11.07
C GLN A 143 7.42 7.32 10.43
N ASP A 144 7.43 8.58 10.84
CA ASP A 144 6.74 9.66 10.14
C ASP A 144 7.71 10.26 9.13
N ILE A 145 7.43 10.05 7.85
CA ILE A 145 8.27 10.49 6.75
C ILE A 145 7.61 11.69 6.11
N GLN A 146 8.21 12.85 6.34
CA GLN A 146 7.69 14.10 5.77
C GLN A 146 7.85 14.12 4.24
N PRO A 147 7.00 14.85 3.50
CA PRO A 147 7.00 14.86 2.03
C PRO A 147 8.36 15.14 1.39
N GLU A 148 9.16 16.02 1.99
CA GLU A 148 10.50 16.38 1.54
C GLU A 148 11.54 15.26 1.68
N ASN A 149 11.25 14.26 2.51
CA ASN A 149 12.12 13.11 2.75
C ASN A 149 11.71 11.88 1.90
N ILE A 150 10.64 11.99 1.10
CA ILE A 150 10.22 10.93 0.18
C ILE A 150 10.82 11.24 -1.19
N PRO A 151 11.69 10.37 -1.72
CA PRO A 151 12.31 10.57 -3.02
C PRO A 151 11.29 10.71 -4.14
N ARG A 152 11.50 11.72 -4.99
CA ARG A 152 10.70 11.99 -6.18
C ARG A 152 11.61 12.16 -7.38
N LEU A 153 11.17 11.69 -8.53
CA LEU A 153 11.91 11.85 -9.77
C LEU A 153 10.94 12.01 -10.94
N THR A 154 11.45 12.56 -12.03
CA THR A 154 10.76 12.55 -13.33
C THR A 154 11.56 11.68 -14.29
N THR A 155 10.95 10.69 -14.89
CA THR A 155 11.58 9.79 -15.85
C THR A 155 11.88 10.51 -17.16
N ALA A 156 12.73 9.94 -18.03
CA ALA A 156 12.98 10.46 -19.37
C ALA A 156 11.70 10.54 -20.23
N ALA A 157 10.70 9.70 -19.94
CA ALA A 157 9.40 9.73 -20.58
C ALA A 157 8.48 10.85 -20.03
N GLY A 158 8.90 11.62 -19.03
CA GLY A 158 8.13 12.70 -18.42
C GLY A 158 7.06 12.21 -17.44
N VAL A 159 7.24 11.03 -16.86
CA VAL A 159 6.36 10.51 -15.78
C VAL A 159 6.98 10.86 -14.44
N ASP A 160 6.20 11.47 -13.55
CA ASP A 160 6.64 11.73 -12.19
C ASP A 160 6.40 10.49 -11.32
N VAL A 161 7.38 10.18 -10.48
CA VAL A 161 7.38 9.00 -9.61
C VAL A 161 7.68 9.42 -8.18
N VAL A 162 6.78 9.08 -7.27
CA VAL A 162 7.02 9.14 -5.82
C VAL A 162 7.48 7.76 -5.36
N VAL A 163 8.69 7.67 -4.79
CA VAL A 163 9.29 6.39 -4.39
C VAL A 163 9.19 6.21 -2.89
N ILE A 164 8.08 5.63 -2.43
CA ILE A 164 7.78 5.48 -0.99
C ILE A 164 8.65 4.38 -0.38
N ALA A 165 8.65 3.19 -0.98
CA ALA A 165 9.41 2.06 -0.46
C ALA A 165 10.04 1.23 -1.58
N GLY A 166 11.15 0.54 -1.27
CA GLY A 166 11.87 -0.30 -2.19
C GLY A 166 12.73 0.51 -3.15
N ARG A 167 13.07 -0.07 -4.29
CA ARG A 167 13.91 0.55 -5.31
C ARG A 167 13.17 0.65 -6.63
N PHE A 168 12.99 1.86 -7.11
CA PHE A 168 12.53 2.13 -8.46
C PHE A 168 13.67 1.91 -9.46
N ASP A 169 13.38 1.23 -10.57
CA ASP A 169 14.29 1.00 -11.69
C ASP A 169 13.45 0.88 -12.97
N ASP A 170 13.70 1.70 -13.98
CA ASP A 170 13.09 1.60 -15.31
C ASP A 170 14.12 1.22 -16.40
N GLY A 171 15.33 0.88 -15.97
CA GLY A 171 16.47 0.58 -16.85
C GLY A 171 17.32 1.79 -17.23
N GLN A 172 16.87 3.00 -16.93
CA GLN A 172 17.59 4.25 -17.18
C GLN A 172 17.91 4.99 -15.88
N ILE A 173 16.95 5.02 -14.95
CA ILE A 173 17.07 5.68 -13.64
C ILE A 173 16.85 4.64 -12.57
N GLN A 174 17.62 4.73 -11.48
CA GLN A 174 17.43 3.96 -10.26
C GLN A 174 17.31 4.92 -9.09
N GLN A 175 16.32 4.71 -8.22
CA GLN A 175 16.09 5.50 -7.03
C GLN A 175 15.63 4.61 -5.89
N ASP A 176 16.34 4.65 -4.77
CA ASP A 176 15.87 4.00 -3.54
C ASP A 176 14.78 4.85 -2.88
N GLY A 177 13.74 4.19 -2.39
CA GLY A 177 12.66 4.80 -1.63
C GLY A 177 13.05 5.08 -0.19
N ALA A 178 12.18 5.82 0.50
CA ALA A 178 12.39 6.21 1.89
C ALA A 178 12.42 5.02 2.86
N VAL A 179 11.73 3.92 2.53
CA VAL A 179 11.64 2.72 3.39
C VAL A 179 12.18 1.49 2.67
N GLN A 180 12.96 0.69 3.41
CA GLN A 180 13.46 -0.62 2.98
C GLN A 180 13.04 -1.70 3.97
N ARG A 181 12.52 -2.84 3.48
CA ARG A 181 12.09 -3.99 4.29
C ARG A 181 12.64 -5.28 3.67
N PRO A 182 13.68 -5.90 4.24
CA PRO A 182 14.38 -7.02 3.59
C PRO A 182 13.57 -8.32 3.50
N ASP A 183 12.55 -8.53 4.35
CA ASP A 183 11.77 -9.77 4.35
C ASP A 183 10.70 -9.78 3.25
N THR A 184 10.04 -8.65 3.02
CA THR A 184 8.95 -8.48 2.04
C THR A 184 9.36 -7.72 0.79
N GLU A 185 10.53 -7.07 0.79
CA GLU A 185 11.10 -6.31 -0.34
C GLU A 185 10.03 -5.47 -1.06
N PRO A 186 9.26 -4.62 -0.34
CA PRO A 186 8.14 -3.92 -0.93
C PRO A 186 8.62 -2.85 -1.91
N GLN A 187 7.95 -2.78 -3.05
CA GLN A 187 7.98 -1.63 -3.95
C GLN A 187 6.63 -0.92 -3.81
N TYR A 188 6.65 0.33 -3.36
CA TYR A 188 5.45 1.15 -3.24
C TYR A 188 5.72 2.49 -3.92
N PHE A 189 5.17 2.64 -5.13
CA PHE A 189 5.38 3.82 -5.97
C PHE A 189 4.05 4.45 -6.34
N ASP A 190 4.04 5.77 -6.42
CA ASP A 190 2.92 6.54 -6.96
C ASP A 190 3.36 7.18 -8.29
N PHE A 191 2.74 6.77 -9.39
CA PHE A 191 3.02 7.24 -10.74
C PHE A 191 2.01 8.32 -11.15
N HIS A 192 2.50 9.48 -11.57
CA HIS A 192 1.72 10.52 -12.20
C HIS A 192 2.06 10.52 -13.70
N LEU A 193 1.22 9.89 -14.50
CA LEU A 193 1.40 9.83 -15.95
C LEU A 193 0.67 10.99 -16.62
N PRO A 194 1.37 11.90 -17.31
CA PRO A 194 0.73 12.82 -18.23
C PRO A 194 0.07 12.10 -19.40
N ALA A 195 -0.79 12.83 -20.15
CA ALA A 195 -1.37 12.28 -21.37
C ALA A 195 -0.29 11.82 -22.38
N ASP A 196 -0.55 10.73 -23.06
CA ASP A 196 0.32 10.12 -24.07
C ASP A 196 1.72 9.74 -23.54
N ARG A 197 1.81 9.36 -22.26
CA ARG A 197 3.04 8.89 -21.63
C ARG A 197 2.94 7.46 -21.16
N SER A 198 4.11 6.84 -21.01
CA SER A 198 4.23 5.46 -20.54
C SER A 198 5.42 5.27 -19.62
N ILE A 199 5.39 4.21 -18.81
CA ILE A 199 6.44 3.80 -17.90
C ILE A 199 6.56 2.27 -17.87
N SER A 200 7.80 1.79 -17.72
CA SER A 200 8.10 0.36 -17.61
C SER A 200 8.96 0.08 -16.38
N PRO A 201 8.39 0.10 -15.18
CA PRO A 201 9.15 -0.18 -13.96
C PRO A 201 9.52 -1.66 -13.89
N ARG A 202 10.73 -1.94 -13.41
CA ARG A 202 11.20 -3.30 -13.16
C ARG A 202 10.67 -3.81 -11.83
N ILE A 203 10.06 -4.98 -11.87
CA ILE A 203 9.58 -5.70 -10.69
C ILE A 203 10.34 -7.03 -10.64
N PRO A 204 10.96 -7.40 -9.52
CA PRO A 204 11.64 -8.68 -9.40
C PRO A 204 10.72 -9.86 -9.72
N THR A 205 11.26 -10.86 -10.41
CA THR A 205 10.55 -12.11 -10.69
C THR A 205 10.13 -12.80 -9.38
N GLY A 206 8.90 -13.29 -9.34
CA GLY A 206 8.33 -13.93 -8.14
C GLY A 206 7.67 -12.96 -7.16
N HIS A 207 7.81 -11.64 -7.34
CA HIS A 207 7.06 -10.68 -6.54
C HIS A 207 5.61 -10.59 -7.01
N ARG A 208 4.68 -10.56 -6.05
CA ARG A 208 3.30 -10.10 -6.29
C ARG A 208 3.33 -8.66 -6.73
N ALA A 209 2.50 -8.32 -7.71
CA ALA A 209 2.40 -6.95 -8.20
C ALA A 209 0.95 -6.56 -8.43
N LEU A 210 0.62 -5.37 -7.95
CA LEU A 210 -0.70 -4.78 -7.98
C LEU A 210 -0.60 -3.37 -8.54
N LEU A 211 -1.55 -2.99 -9.39
CA LEU A 211 -1.74 -1.60 -9.82
C LEU A 211 -3.10 -1.13 -9.34
N TYR A 212 -3.15 0.00 -8.66
CA TYR A 212 -4.41 0.65 -8.34
C TYR A 212 -4.50 1.99 -9.05
N VAL A 213 -5.42 2.09 -10.00
CA VAL A 213 -5.70 3.33 -10.72
C VAL A 213 -6.63 4.16 -9.85
N TYR A 214 -6.16 5.30 -9.34
CA TYR A 214 -7.00 6.16 -8.51
C TYR A 214 -7.46 7.44 -9.23
N GLU A 215 -6.85 7.78 -10.38
CA GLU A 215 -7.30 8.84 -11.27
C GLU A 215 -7.04 8.47 -12.73
N GLY A 216 -7.94 8.90 -13.64
CA GLY A 216 -7.80 8.68 -15.07
C GLY A 216 -7.98 7.23 -15.51
N SER A 217 -7.19 6.81 -16.49
CA SER A 217 -7.22 5.45 -17.00
C SER A 217 -5.88 5.04 -17.61
N ILE A 218 -5.58 3.75 -17.55
CA ILE A 218 -4.35 3.16 -18.11
C ILE A 218 -4.62 2.01 -19.04
N GLU A 219 -3.61 1.73 -19.86
CA GLU A 219 -3.43 0.48 -20.59
C GLU A 219 -2.26 -0.27 -19.98
N VAL A 220 -2.41 -1.58 -19.82
CA VAL A 220 -1.35 -2.46 -19.30
C VAL A 220 -0.87 -3.35 -20.44
N GLY A 221 0.44 -3.41 -20.67
CA GLY A 221 1.03 -4.20 -21.74
C GLY A 221 0.53 -5.63 -21.75
N GLY A 222 0.13 -6.12 -22.93
CA GLY A 222 -0.44 -7.45 -23.10
C GLY A 222 -1.92 -7.60 -22.68
N CYS A 223 -2.57 -6.54 -22.19
CA CYS A 223 -3.98 -6.53 -21.84
C CYS A 223 -4.76 -5.63 -22.83
N PRO A 224 -5.79 -6.14 -23.54
CA PRO A 224 -6.56 -5.32 -24.48
C PRO A 224 -7.57 -4.38 -23.81
N GLN A 225 -7.77 -4.51 -22.50
CA GLN A 225 -8.75 -3.74 -21.75
C GLN A 225 -8.12 -2.50 -21.12
N THR A 226 -8.70 -1.33 -21.35
CA THR A 226 -8.37 -0.11 -20.62
C THR A 226 -8.88 -0.22 -19.17
N VAL A 227 -8.04 0.16 -18.24
CA VAL A 227 -8.34 0.13 -16.79
C VAL A 227 -8.64 1.55 -16.32
N ALA A 228 -9.87 1.81 -15.96
CA ALA A 228 -10.33 3.11 -15.44
C ALA A 228 -10.00 3.29 -13.95
N ALA A 229 -10.20 4.50 -13.43
CA ALA A 229 -10.08 4.82 -12.00
C ALA A 229 -10.93 3.90 -11.12
N SER A 230 -10.53 3.77 -9.85
CA SER A 230 -11.11 2.91 -8.83
C SER A 230 -11.07 1.42 -9.21
N ARG A 231 -10.02 1.01 -9.93
CA ARG A 231 -9.79 -0.39 -10.32
C ARG A 231 -8.42 -0.86 -9.84
N LEU A 232 -8.43 -2.06 -9.26
CA LEU A 232 -7.24 -2.83 -8.92
C LEU A 232 -6.95 -3.83 -10.02
N VAL A 233 -5.71 -3.84 -10.50
CA VAL A 233 -5.16 -4.86 -11.41
C VAL A 233 -4.24 -5.76 -10.62
N ARG A 234 -4.49 -7.06 -10.63
CA ARG A 234 -3.55 -8.05 -10.11
C ARG A 234 -2.76 -8.65 -11.28
N LEU A 235 -1.43 -8.61 -11.14
CA LEU A 235 -0.50 -9.06 -12.17
C LEU A 235 0.09 -10.44 -11.83
N GLY A 236 0.55 -11.15 -12.85
CA GLY A 236 1.35 -12.36 -12.72
C GLY A 236 2.74 -12.06 -12.15
N ASP A 237 3.44 -13.12 -11.72
CA ASP A 237 4.70 -13.01 -10.98
C ASP A 237 5.93 -12.86 -11.90
N GLU A 238 5.74 -12.98 -13.23
CA GLU A 238 6.81 -12.99 -14.23
C GLU A 238 6.49 -12.07 -15.42
N GLY A 239 7.54 -11.60 -16.09
CA GLY A 239 7.46 -10.74 -17.27
C GLY A 239 7.69 -9.26 -16.96
N GLU A 240 7.67 -8.44 -17.99
CA GLU A 240 7.85 -7.00 -17.91
C GLU A 240 6.52 -6.29 -17.64
N LEU A 241 6.55 -5.20 -16.92
CA LEU A 241 5.42 -4.31 -16.75
C LEU A 241 5.57 -3.11 -17.69
N HIS A 242 4.53 -2.83 -18.45
CA HIS A 242 4.39 -1.61 -19.25
C HIS A 242 3.04 -0.98 -18.97
N ILE A 243 3.03 0.29 -18.64
CA ILE A 243 1.82 1.07 -18.34
C ILE A 243 1.83 2.30 -19.23
N SER A 244 0.72 2.59 -19.90
CA SER A 244 0.52 3.81 -20.68
C SER A 244 -0.81 4.46 -20.34
N SER A 245 -0.93 5.76 -20.64
CA SER A 245 -2.18 6.50 -20.49
C SER A 245 -2.34 7.50 -21.62
N ALA A 246 -3.46 7.44 -22.33
CA ALA A 246 -3.79 8.40 -23.38
C ALA A 246 -4.26 9.73 -22.82
N GLY A 247 -5.01 9.72 -21.71
CA GLY A 247 -5.62 10.91 -21.11
C GLY A 247 -4.93 11.45 -19.86
N GLY A 248 -3.88 10.74 -19.41
CA GLY A 248 -3.27 10.94 -18.10
C GLY A 248 -3.89 10.07 -17.02
N ALA A 249 -3.08 9.69 -16.04
CA ALA A 249 -3.51 8.85 -14.92
C ALA A 249 -2.63 9.02 -13.69
N ARG A 250 -3.18 8.65 -12.53
CA ARG A 250 -2.43 8.43 -11.30
C ARG A 250 -2.62 6.98 -10.84
N VAL A 251 -1.51 6.32 -10.55
CA VAL A 251 -1.50 4.87 -10.33
C VAL A 251 -0.54 4.50 -9.22
N LEU A 252 -1.02 3.76 -8.23
CA LEU A 252 -0.14 3.10 -7.28
C LEU A 252 0.37 1.78 -7.88
N LEU A 253 1.69 1.56 -7.84
CA LEU A 253 2.30 0.26 -7.97
C LEU A 253 2.66 -0.23 -6.58
N ILE A 254 2.11 -1.39 -6.21
CA ILE A 254 2.41 -2.08 -4.97
C ILE A 254 2.92 -3.47 -5.33
N ALA A 255 4.20 -3.74 -5.06
CA ALA A 255 4.77 -5.05 -5.31
C ALA A 255 5.60 -5.53 -4.12
N GLY A 256 5.71 -6.83 -3.92
CA GLY A 256 6.45 -7.38 -2.79
C GLY A 256 6.68 -8.88 -2.91
N LYS A 257 7.69 -9.35 -2.18
CA LYS A 257 8.05 -10.76 -2.07
C LYS A 257 7.05 -11.47 -1.18
N PRO A 258 6.34 -12.50 -1.68
CA PRO A 258 5.41 -13.28 -0.87
C PRO A 258 6.10 -13.96 0.29
N LEU A 259 5.50 -13.93 1.47
CA LEU A 259 5.99 -14.63 2.65
C LEU A 259 5.71 -16.14 2.59
N ARG A 260 4.60 -16.52 1.94
CA ARG A 260 4.15 -17.93 1.81
C ARG A 260 3.98 -18.62 3.15
N GLU A 261 3.59 -17.87 4.15
CA GLU A 261 3.28 -18.34 5.49
C GLU A 261 1.75 -18.38 5.69
N PRO A 262 1.24 -19.20 6.61
CA PRO A 262 -0.17 -19.17 6.98
C PRO A 262 -0.58 -17.78 7.49
N VAL A 263 -1.78 -17.35 7.14
CA VAL A 263 -2.37 -16.09 7.59
C VAL A 263 -3.67 -16.39 8.31
N VAL A 264 -3.74 -16.05 9.59
CA VAL A 264 -4.96 -16.07 10.38
C VAL A 264 -5.25 -14.65 10.86
N GLN A 265 -6.39 -14.11 10.43
CA GLN A 265 -6.79 -12.76 10.78
C GLN A 265 -8.09 -12.76 11.59
N TYR A 266 -8.12 -11.97 12.63
CA TYR A 266 -9.35 -11.64 13.36
C TYR A 266 -9.33 -10.15 13.74
N GLY A 267 -10.17 -9.37 13.06
CA GLY A 267 -10.16 -7.91 13.23
C GLY A 267 -8.76 -7.32 13.01
N PRO A 268 -8.22 -6.58 13.99
CA PRO A 268 -6.94 -5.89 13.90
C PRO A 268 -5.72 -6.75 14.25
N PHE A 269 -5.89 -8.07 14.35
CA PHE A 269 -4.82 -9.02 14.67
C PHE A 269 -4.58 -9.97 13.50
N VAL A 270 -3.31 -10.10 13.08
CA VAL A 270 -2.88 -10.96 11.97
C VAL A 270 -1.70 -11.80 12.43
N MET A 271 -1.93 -13.09 12.61
CA MET A 271 -0.95 -14.04 13.10
C MET A 271 -0.83 -15.24 12.15
N ASN A 272 -0.05 -16.26 12.51
CA ASN A 272 0.11 -17.45 11.69
C ASN A 272 -0.80 -18.61 12.12
N THR A 273 -1.29 -18.58 13.38
CA THR A 273 -2.16 -19.63 13.92
C THR A 273 -3.36 -19.08 14.68
N ARG A 274 -4.38 -19.91 14.90
CA ARG A 274 -5.55 -19.52 15.70
C ARG A 274 -5.18 -19.32 17.17
N GLU A 275 -4.30 -20.12 17.70
CA GLU A 275 -3.81 -20.04 19.09
C GLU A 275 -3.12 -18.69 19.35
N GLU A 276 -2.35 -18.19 18.37
CA GLU A 276 -1.73 -16.87 18.45
C GLU A 276 -2.77 -15.75 18.40
N ILE A 277 -3.83 -15.87 17.60
CA ILE A 277 -4.96 -14.92 17.62
C ILE A 277 -5.69 -14.94 18.97
N GLU A 278 -5.96 -16.14 19.51
CA GLU A 278 -6.58 -16.25 20.83
C GLU A 278 -5.70 -15.63 21.93
N GLN A 279 -4.37 -15.79 21.81
CA GLN A 279 -3.43 -15.14 22.72
C GLN A 279 -3.49 -13.61 22.57
N ALA A 280 -3.51 -13.07 21.34
CA ALA A 280 -3.64 -11.63 21.10
C ALA A 280 -4.91 -11.05 21.72
N LEU A 281 -6.03 -11.77 21.60
CA LEU A 281 -7.31 -11.37 22.21
C LEU A 281 -7.26 -11.40 23.73
N ARG A 282 -6.61 -12.41 24.35
CA ARG A 282 -6.39 -12.46 25.80
C ARG A 282 -5.51 -11.31 26.27
N ASP A 283 -4.40 -11.06 25.57
CA ASP A 283 -3.46 -10.00 25.91
C ASP A 283 -4.13 -8.62 25.82
N PHE A 284 -4.95 -8.39 24.79
CA PHE A 284 -5.71 -7.13 24.66
C PHE A 284 -6.73 -6.94 25.77
N ARG A 285 -7.54 -7.99 26.06
CA ARG A 285 -8.54 -7.95 27.14
C ARG A 285 -7.93 -7.71 28.51
N ASP A 286 -6.73 -8.25 28.75
CA ASP A 286 -6.04 -8.22 30.04
C ASP A 286 -5.02 -7.07 30.12
N ASP A 287 -5.09 -6.05 29.23
CA ASP A 287 -4.20 -4.88 29.12
C ASP A 287 -2.71 -5.23 29.01
N ARG A 288 -2.40 -6.36 28.34
CA ARG A 288 -1.03 -6.85 28.12
C ARG A 288 -0.58 -6.87 26.66
N LEU A 289 -1.40 -6.36 25.75
CA LEU A 289 -1.08 -6.38 24.32
C LEU A 289 0.25 -5.71 23.99
N THR A 290 0.56 -4.67 24.73
CA THR A 290 1.73 -3.79 24.51
C THR A 290 2.83 -3.97 25.56
N ALA A 291 2.71 -4.97 26.43
CA ALA A 291 3.67 -5.26 27.50
C ALA A 291 4.92 -5.99 27.01
#